data_43f55c050bd291a794c1b3c7256bcf8e
#
_entry.id   43f55c050bd291a794c1b3c7256bcf8e
#
_cell.length_a   1.000
_cell.length_b   1.000
_cell.length_c   1.000
_cell.angle_alpha   90.00
_cell.angle_beta   90.00
_cell.angle_gamma   90.00
#
_symmetry.space_group_name_H-M   'P 1'
#
loop_
_entity.id
_entity.type
_entity.pdbx_description
1 polymer ?
#
loop_
_entity_poly.entity_id
_entity_poly.type
_entity_poly.pdbx_seq_one_letter_code
_entity_poly.pdbx_strand_id
1 'polypeptide(L)'
;MKKLLILLIFFNWQLIGTAQSIQKVKIDQLLKMIDTSSMPIVVNFWATWCGPCIREIPWFEKNVALFAVKKIKLLLVSIDFADEYPKGITDLAKKNGYRSQILWLNESEADAFCQKIDKSWEGSIPVTLMVNNQKKYKQFYNQQLPEQKLLLALQKLVE
;
A
#
# COMPACT_ATOMS: atom_id res chain seq x y z
N MET A 1 -5.54 10.66 -63.82
CA MET A 1 -6.22 10.03 -62.68
C MET A 1 -5.14 9.55 -61.69
N LYS A 2 -4.82 10.36 -60.66
CA LYS A 2 -3.78 10.04 -59.65
C LYS A 2 -4.46 9.33 -58.51
N LYS A 3 -4.14 8.01 -58.32
CA LYS A 3 -4.58 7.26 -57.16
C LYS A 3 -3.78 7.63 -55.92
N LEU A 4 -4.45 8.29 -54.98
CA LEU A 4 -3.89 8.67 -53.68
C LEU A 4 -3.90 7.43 -52.78
N LEU A 5 -2.71 6.89 -52.50
CA LEU A 5 -2.52 5.74 -51.62
C LEU A 5 -2.44 6.31 -50.17
N ILE A 6 -3.54 6.19 -49.41
CA ILE A 6 -3.56 6.57 -47.99
C ILE A 6 -2.94 5.44 -47.19
N LEU A 7 -1.72 5.62 -46.73
CA LEU A 7 -1.01 4.71 -45.81
C LEU A 7 -1.56 4.94 -44.39
N LEU A 8 -2.45 4.08 -43.92
CA LEU A 8 -2.90 4.04 -42.54
C LEU A 8 -1.76 3.50 -41.66
N ILE A 9 -1.02 4.40 -41.03
CA ILE A 9 -0.04 4.02 -40.01
C ILE A 9 -0.82 3.70 -38.73
N PHE A 10 -1.06 2.42 -38.46
CA PHE A 10 -1.51 1.94 -37.14
C PHE A 10 -0.38 2.17 -36.13
N PHE A 11 -0.48 3.25 -35.37
CA PHE A 11 0.35 3.50 -34.21
C PHE A 11 -0.05 2.54 -33.09
N ASN A 12 0.64 1.40 -33.06
CA ASN A 12 0.51 0.45 -31.93
C ASN A 12 1.05 1.12 -30.67
N TRP A 13 0.17 1.75 -29.92
CA TRP A 13 0.47 2.20 -28.55
C TRP A 13 0.54 0.95 -27.66
N GLN A 14 1.71 0.38 -27.57
CA GLN A 14 1.97 -0.67 -26.58
C GLN A 14 1.84 -0.04 -25.20
N LEU A 15 0.73 -0.33 -24.52
CA LEU A 15 0.58 -0.07 -23.09
C LEU A 15 1.65 -0.93 -22.38
N ILE A 16 2.81 -0.34 -22.12
CA ILE A 16 3.81 -0.94 -21.25
C ILE A 16 3.21 -0.92 -19.86
N GLY A 17 2.51 -1.99 -19.52
CA GLY A 17 2.08 -2.25 -18.16
C GLY A 17 3.34 -2.36 -17.30
N THR A 18 3.64 -1.33 -16.51
CA THR A 18 4.70 -1.39 -15.50
C THR A 18 4.32 -2.50 -14.52
N ALA A 19 5.04 -3.61 -14.58
CA ALA A 19 4.89 -4.66 -13.59
C ALA A 19 5.18 -4.03 -12.22
N GLN A 20 4.20 -4.09 -11.31
CA GLN A 20 4.36 -3.58 -9.95
C GLN A 20 5.48 -4.39 -9.27
N SER A 21 6.65 -3.77 -9.12
CA SER A 21 7.78 -4.39 -8.43
C SER A 21 7.57 -4.27 -6.92
N ILE A 22 7.67 -5.41 -6.22
CA ILE A 22 7.61 -5.42 -4.76
C ILE A 22 8.99 -5.10 -4.20
N GLN A 23 9.09 -3.98 -3.52
CA GLN A 23 10.34 -3.54 -2.93
C GLN A 23 10.54 -4.25 -1.57
N LYS A 24 11.70 -4.89 -1.42
CA LYS A 24 12.16 -5.46 -0.14
C LYS A 24 12.71 -4.35 0.76
N VAL A 25 12.24 -4.28 2.01
CA VAL A 25 12.68 -3.28 2.98
C VAL A 25 12.92 -3.91 4.36
N LYS A 26 13.80 -3.29 5.13
CA LYS A 26 13.97 -3.53 6.57
C LYS A 26 13.15 -2.52 7.37
N ILE A 27 12.87 -2.84 8.64
CA ILE A 27 12.05 -1.98 9.50
C ILE A 27 12.59 -0.55 9.59
N ASP A 28 13.89 -0.36 9.72
CA ASP A 28 14.48 0.97 9.84
C ASP A 28 14.34 1.79 8.53
N GLN A 29 14.34 1.12 7.38
CA GLN A 29 14.06 1.75 6.07
C GLN A 29 12.59 2.18 5.98
N LEU A 30 11.67 1.31 6.42
CA LEU A 30 10.24 1.63 6.47
C LEU A 30 9.97 2.82 7.39
N LEU A 31 10.53 2.82 8.60
CA LEU A 31 10.41 3.94 9.54
C LEU A 31 10.94 5.24 8.94
N LYS A 32 12.11 5.20 8.30
CA LYS A 32 12.66 6.37 7.60
C LYS A 32 11.71 6.88 6.52
N MET A 33 11.10 6.00 5.73
CA MET A 33 10.11 6.40 4.70
C MET A 33 8.89 7.08 5.32
N ILE A 34 8.43 6.60 6.48
CA ILE A 34 7.30 7.18 7.21
C ILE A 34 7.67 8.54 7.78
N ASP A 35 8.78 8.62 8.50
CA ASP A 35 9.20 9.82 9.24
C ASP A 35 9.60 10.98 8.32
N THR A 36 10.13 10.67 7.13
CA THR A 36 10.53 11.69 6.13
C THR A 36 9.44 12.01 5.11
N SER A 37 8.25 11.40 5.23
CA SER A 37 7.17 11.69 4.30
C SER A 37 6.68 13.12 4.41
N SER A 38 6.70 13.86 3.30
CA SER A 38 6.09 15.18 3.18
C SER A 38 4.58 15.13 2.89
N MET A 39 4.05 13.93 2.62
CA MET A 39 2.64 13.68 2.35
C MET A 39 2.02 12.89 3.51
N PRO A 40 0.71 13.03 3.74
CA PRO A 40 0.00 12.10 4.61
C PRO A 40 0.21 10.67 4.11
N ILE A 41 0.53 9.75 5.02
CA ILE A 41 0.84 8.37 4.68
C ILE A 41 -0.03 7.40 5.47
N VAL A 42 -0.54 6.40 4.78
CA VAL A 42 -1.26 5.26 5.33
C VAL A 42 -0.42 4.02 5.08
N VAL A 43 -0.07 3.32 6.14
CA VAL A 43 0.68 2.07 6.09
C VAL A 43 -0.23 0.95 6.60
N ASN A 44 -0.66 0.07 5.69
CA ASN A 44 -1.47 -1.09 6.04
C ASN A 44 -0.58 -2.34 6.02
N PHE A 45 -0.52 -3.03 7.15
CA PHE A 45 0.23 -4.28 7.28
C PHE A 45 -0.68 -5.47 7.01
N TRP A 46 -0.24 -6.33 6.12
CA TRP A 46 -1.02 -7.44 5.60
C TRP A 46 -0.15 -8.66 5.24
N ALA A 47 -0.78 -9.77 4.88
CA ALA A 47 -0.11 -10.92 4.30
C ALA A 47 -1.04 -11.66 3.33
N THR A 48 -0.47 -12.49 2.44
CA THR A 48 -1.22 -13.25 1.43
C THR A 48 -2.15 -14.29 2.04
N TRP A 49 -1.81 -14.80 3.21
CA TRP A 49 -2.63 -15.75 3.99
C TRP A 49 -3.67 -15.08 4.91
N CYS A 50 -3.65 -13.76 5.03
CA CYS A 50 -4.55 -13.01 5.90
C CYS A 50 -5.88 -12.67 5.20
N GLY A 51 -6.89 -13.50 5.35
CA GLY A 51 -8.20 -13.28 4.76
C GLY A 51 -8.85 -11.92 5.09
N PRO A 52 -8.89 -11.47 6.36
CA PRO A 52 -9.40 -10.14 6.71
C PRO A 52 -8.63 -9.00 6.04
N CYS A 53 -7.30 -9.10 5.93
CA CYS A 53 -6.46 -8.11 5.25
C CYS A 53 -6.85 -7.97 3.77
N ILE A 54 -6.94 -9.10 3.07
CA ILE A 54 -7.31 -9.14 1.64
C ILE A 54 -8.68 -8.49 1.41
N ARG A 55 -9.64 -8.67 2.34
CA ARG A 55 -10.97 -8.07 2.21
C ARG A 55 -10.98 -6.55 2.39
N GLU A 56 -10.08 -5.98 3.22
CA GLU A 56 -10.09 -4.55 3.48
C GLU A 56 -9.25 -3.73 2.47
N ILE A 57 -8.21 -4.30 1.86
CA ILE A 57 -7.33 -3.56 0.93
C ILE A 57 -8.11 -2.85 -0.19
N PRO A 58 -9.12 -3.44 -0.86
CA PRO A 58 -9.92 -2.73 -1.86
C PRO A 58 -10.59 -1.45 -1.32
N TRP A 59 -10.97 -1.42 -0.05
CA TRP A 59 -11.54 -0.21 0.57
C TRP A 59 -10.48 0.88 0.74
N PHE A 60 -9.26 0.50 1.13
CA PHE A 60 -8.14 1.45 1.19
C PHE A 60 -7.83 2.04 -0.17
N GLU A 61 -7.69 1.21 -1.21
CA GLU A 61 -7.45 1.64 -2.59
C GLU A 61 -8.52 2.63 -3.07
N LYS A 62 -9.78 2.27 -2.91
CA LYS A 62 -10.94 3.09 -3.31
C LYS A 62 -10.98 4.41 -2.53
N ASN A 63 -10.90 4.36 -1.20
CA ASN A 63 -11.14 5.53 -0.37
C ASN A 63 -9.95 6.50 -0.37
N VAL A 64 -8.71 6.02 -0.44
CA VAL A 64 -7.54 6.89 -0.61
C VAL A 64 -7.63 7.67 -1.93
N ALA A 65 -8.15 7.05 -3.00
CA ALA A 65 -8.36 7.72 -4.28
C ALA A 65 -9.34 8.91 -4.18
N LEU A 66 -10.33 8.88 -3.27
CA LEU A 66 -11.24 10.01 -3.02
C LEU A 66 -10.51 11.24 -2.47
N PHE A 67 -9.35 11.05 -1.84
CA PHE A 67 -8.50 12.12 -1.30
C PHE A 67 -7.34 12.49 -2.23
N ALA A 68 -7.49 12.31 -3.55
CA ALA A 68 -6.41 12.56 -4.53
C ALA A 68 -5.79 13.96 -4.42
N VAL A 69 -6.60 15.00 -4.14
CA VAL A 69 -6.12 16.38 -3.92
C VAL A 69 -5.21 16.48 -2.69
N LYS A 70 -5.43 15.67 -1.68
CA LYS A 70 -4.63 15.63 -0.44
C LYS A 70 -3.37 14.78 -0.58
N LYS A 71 -3.19 14.07 -1.71
CA LYS A 71 -2.02 13.27 -2.05
C LYS A 71 -1.65 12.26 -0.97
N ILE A 72 -2.64 11.56 -0.40
CA ILE A 72 -2.38 10.51 0.59
C ILE A 72 -1.59 9.39 -0.09
N LYS A 73 -0.45 9.01 0.50
CA LYS A 73 0.34 7.86 0.07
C LYS A 73 -0.14 6.61 0.79
N LEU A 74 -0.60 5.60 0.04
CA LEU A 74 -0.91 4.27 0.59
C LEU A 74 0.28 3.33 0.36
N LEU A 75 0.77 2.74 1.44
CA LEU A 75 1.75 1.65 1.43
C LEU A 75 1.08 0.38 1.94
N LEU A 76 1.09 -0.65 1.11
CA LEU A 76 0.70 -2.01 1.49
C LEU A 76 1.96 -2.77 1.89
N VAL A 77 2.18 -2.94 3.19
CA VAL A 77 3.39 -3.59 3.72
C VAL A 77 3.08 -5.04 4.03
N SER A 78 3.57 -5.94 3.18
CA SER A 78 3.47 -7.38 3.41
C SER A 78 4.45 -7.80 4.49
N ILE A 79 3.95 -8.62 5.42
CA ILE A 79 4.73 -9.36 6.42
C ILE A 79 4.73 -10.86 6.13
N ASP A 80 4.60 -11.22 4.87
CA ASP A 80 4.67 -12.61 4.42
C ASP A 80 6.03 -13.24 4.73
N PHE A 81 6.04 -14.56 4.83
CA PHE A 81 7.29 -15.32 4.92
C PHE A 81 8.13 -15.19 3.64
N ALA A 82 9.42 -15.50 3.75
CA ALA A 82 10.37 -15.26 2.66
C ALA A 82 10.11 -16.10 1.40
N ASP A 83 9.44 -17.23 1.52
CA ASP A 83 9.05 -18.11 0.42
C ASP A 83 7.94 -17.51 -0.47
N GLU A 84 7.12 -16.62 0.08
CA GLU A 84 6.11 -15.87 -0.70
C GLU A 84 6.71 -14.70 -1.49
N TYR A 85 7.91 -14.23 -1.14
CA TYR A 85 8.54 -13.09 -1.79
C TYR A 85 9.40 -13.52 -3.00
N PRO A 86 9.27 -12.86 -4.16
CA PRO A 86 8.28 -11.82 -4.49
C PRO A 86 7.02 -12.39 -5.13
N LYS A 87 7.04 -13.69 -5.53
CA LYS A 87 6.08 -14.27 -6.47
C LYS A 87 4.67 -14.36 -5.89
N GLY A 88 4.50 -14.95 -4.71
CA GLY A 88 3.17 -15.12 -4.08
C GLY A 88 2.49 -13.78 -3.84
N ILE A 89 3.24 -12.80 -3.30
CA ILE A 89 2.74 -11.44 -3.08
C ILE A 89 2.34 -10.78 -4.41
N THR A 90 3.19 -10.90 -5.46
CA THR A 90 2.91 -10.31 -6.78
C THR A 90 1.67 -10.93 -7.43
N ASP A 91 1.55 -12.24 -7.38
CA ASP A 91 0.43 -12.95 -8.00
C ASP A 91 -0.90 -12.60 -7.34
N LEU A 92 -0.93 -12.53 -6.00
CA LEU A 92 -2.12 -12.11 -5.27
C LEU A 92 -2.47 -10.65 -5.55
N ALA A 93 -1.49 -9.75 -5.55
CA ALA A 93 -1.70 -8.34 -5.84
C ALA A 93 -2.28 -8.12 -7.25
N LYS A 94 -1.75 -8.82 -8.25
CA LYS A 94 -2.30 -8.80 -9.62
C LYS A 94 -3.71 -9.36 -9.69
N LYS A 95 -3.97 -10.50 -9.05
CA LYS A 95 -5.28 -11.14 -9.01
C LYS A 95 -6.35 -10.21 -8.44
N ASN A 96 -6.01 -9.43 -7.41
CA ASN A 96 -6.93 -8.51 -6.73
C ASN A 96 -6.88 -7.07 -7.30
N GLY A 97 -6.02 -6.79 -8.28
CA GLY A 97 -5.92 -5.48 -8.92
C GLY A 97 -5.37 -4.38 -8.03
N TYR A 98 -4.49 -4.72 -7.06
CA TYR A 98 -3.87 -3.72 -6.19
C TYR A 98 -2.98 -2.77 -7.00
N ARG A 99 -3.09 -1.46 -6.73
CA ARG A 99 -2.39 -0.40 -7.46
C ARG A 99 -1.42 0.40 -6.61
N SER A 100 -1.59 0.36 -5.29
CA SER A 100 -0.73 1.06 -4.34
C SER A 100 0.65 0.43 -4.26
N GLN A 101 1.63 1.19 -3.78
CA GLN A 101 2.97 0.68 -3.59
C GLN A 101 2.96 -0.47 -2.59
N ILE A 102 3.51 -1.62 -3.00
CA ILE A 102 3.67 -2.78 -2.13
C ILE A 102 5.13 -2.89 -1.70
N LEU A 103 5.34 -3.04 -0.39
CA LEU A 103 6.62 -3.34 0.21
C LEU A 103 6.54 -4.72 0.84
N TRP A 104 7.65 -5.45 0.84
CA TRP A 104 7.80 -6.64 1.67
C TRP A 104 8.76 -6.34 2.82
N LEU A 105 8.28 -6.47 4.05
CA LEU A 105 9.05 -6.27 5.27
C LEU A 105 9.87 -7.54 5.56
N ASN A 106 11.16 -7.48 5.24
CA ASN A 106 12.07 -8.61 5.41
C ASN A 106 12.62 -8.64 6.84
N GLU A 107 11.74 -8.99 7.78
CA GLU A 107 12.10 -9.25 9.17
C GLU A 107 11.65 -10.66 9.57
N SER A 108 12.44 -11.35 10.38
CA SER A 108 12.13 -12.72 10.81
C SER A 108 11.31 -12.76 12.11
N GLU A 109 11.50 -11.75 12.98
CA GLU A 109 10.92 -11.73 14.31
C GLU A 109 9.91 -10.60 14.44
N ALA A 110 8.64 -10.97 14.66
CA ALA A 110 7.56 -9.98 14.83
C ALA A 110 7.86 -8.99 15.97
N ASP A 111 8.38 -9.47 17.08
CA ASP A 111 8.73 -8.65 18.23
C ASP A 111 9.81 -7.60 17.93
N ALA A 112 10.67 -7.87 16.93
CA ALA A 112 11.73 -6.95 16.55
C ALA A 112 11.23 -5.70 15.82
N PHE A 113 10.07 -5.77 15.16
CA PHE A 113 9.55 -4.66 14.36
C PHE A 113 8.19 -4.10 14.83
N CYS A 114 7.32 -4.94 15.39
CA CYS A 114 5.99 -4.50 15.79
C CYS A 114 6.03 -3.31 16.75
N GLN A 115 6.78 -3.43 17.84
CA GLN A 115 6.89 -2.39 18.86
C GLN A 115 7.63 -1.13 18.38
N LYS A 116 8.41 -1.21 17.29
CA LYS A 116 9.00 -0.03 16.64
C LYS A 116 7.95 0.78 15.86
N ILE A 117 6.90 0.15 15.36
CA ILE A 117 5.77 0.79 14.69
C ILE A 117 4.82 1.38 15.73
N ASP A 118 4.35 0.54 16.66
CA ASP A 118 3.51 0.95 17.78
C ASP A 118 3.66 0.00 18.96
N LYS A 119 3.75 0.54 20.18
CA LYS A 119 3.96 -0.24 21.41
C LYS A 119 2.81 -1.22 21.71
N SER A 120 1.62 -0.96 21.18
CA SER A 120 0.43 -1.82 21.36
C SER A 120 0.33 -2.95 20.33
N TRP A 121 1.24 -2.99 19.35
CA TRP A 121 1.18 -4.03 18.32
C TRP A 121 1.92 -5.29 18.75
N GLU A 122 1.16 -6.38 18.86
CA GLU A 122 1.63 -7.71 19.27
C GLU A 122 1.74 -8.70 18.08
N GLY A 123 1.80 -8.19 16.84
CA GLY A 123 1.98 -9.02 15.64
C GLY A 123 0.68 -9.44 14.93
N SER A 124 -0.49 -9.13 15.48
CA SER A 124 -1.78 -9.39 14.79
C SER A 124 -1.93 -8.53 13.54
N ILE A 125 -2.60 -9.05 12.50
CA ILE A 125 -2.97 -8.33 11.27
C ILE A 125 -4.43 -8.59 10.90
N PRO A 126 -5.10 -7.63 10.21
CA PRO A 126 -4.56 -6.37 9.68
C PRO A 126 -4.39 -5.30 10.76
N VAL A 127 -3.38 -4.45 10.56
CA VAL A 127 -3.22 -3.22 11.34
C VAL A 127 -2.85 -2.07 10.41
N THR A 128 -3.18 -0.85 10.81
CA THR A 128 -2.93 0.34 9.99
C THR A 128 -2.32 1.46 10.82
N LEU A 129 -1.20 2.00 10.33
CA LEU A 129 -0.60 3.22 10.84
C LEU A 129 -0.90 4.38 9.89
N MET A 130 -1.39 5.49 10.42
CA MET A 130 -1.64 6.73 9.68
C MET A 130 -0.79 7.85 10.26
N VAL A 131 -0.02 8.53 9.40
CA VAL A 131 0.91 9.60 9.81
C VAL A 131 0.78 10.80 8.89
N ASN A 132 0.74 11.99 9.48
CA ASN A 132 0.91 13.25 8.77
C ASN A 132 1.94 14.09 9.54
N ASN A 133 3.18 14.07 9.08
CA ASN A 133 4.30 14.73 9.74
C ASN A 133 4.12 16.25 9.82
N GLN A 134 3.51 16.87 8.80
CA GLN A 134 3.25 18.31 8.76
C GLN A 134 2.26 18.74 9.84
N LYS A 135 1.31 17.85 10.20
CA LYS A 135 0.28 18.11 11.21
C LYS A 135 0.58 17.47 12.57
N LYS A 136 1.73 16.81 12.69
CA LYS A 136 2.12 16.02 13.88
C LYS A 136 1.04 15.00 14.28
N TYR A 137 0.34 14.47 13.28
CA TYR A 137 -0.68 13.44 13.47
C TYR A 137 -0.06 12.06 13.32
N LYS A 138 -0.33 11.17 14.28
CA LYS A 138 0.01 9.75 14.24
C LYS A 138 -1.10 8.97 14.92
N GLN A 139 -1.68 8.00 14.23
CA GLN A 139 -2.71 7.13 14.77
C GLN A 139 -2.46 5.69 14.32
N PHE A 140 -2.48 4.77 15.26
CA PHE A 140 -2.40 3.33 15.02
C PHE A 140 -3.76 2.66 15.26
N TYR A 141 -4.14 1.77 14.35
CA TYR A 141 -5.37 0.99 14.42
C TYR A 141 -5.00 -0.48 14.48
N ASN A 142 -5.11 -1.09 15.65
CA ASN A 142 -4.79 -2.50 15.90
C ASN A 142 -6.02 -3.39 15.63
N GLN A 143 -6.66 -3.20 14.47
CA GLN A 143 -7.84 -3.96 14.05
C GLN A 143 -8.14 -3.70 12.57
N GLN A 144 -8.93 -4.60 11.97
CA GLN A 144 -9.55 -4.33 10.68
C GLN A 144 -10.35 -3.03 10.70
N LEU A 145 -10.19 -2.18 9.69
CA LEU A 145 -10.94 -0.94 9.55
C LEU A 145 -12.14 -1.14 8.59
N PRO A 146 -13.39 -1.20 9.09
CA PRO A 146 -14.56 -1.11 8.23
C PRO A 146 -14.55 0.18 7.42
N GLU A 147 -15.11 0.15 6.20
CA GLU A 147 -15.03 1.25 5.23
C GLU A 147 -15.44 2.61 5.81
N GLN A 148 -16.49 2.67 6.60
CA GLN A 148 -16.96 3.91 7.24
C GLN A 148 -15.94 4.47 8.25
N LYS A 149 -15.32 3.59 9.05
CA LYS A 149 -14.27 4.00 10.00
C LYS A 149 -13.02 4.47 9.26
N LEU A 150 -12.67 3.79 8.17
CA LEU A 150 -11.55 4.19 7.30
C LEU A 150 -11.76 5.60 6.74
N LEU A 151 -12.95 5.92 6.20
CA LEU A 151 -13.25 7.25 5.69
C LEU A 151 -13.05 8.34 6.75
N LEU A 152 -13.58 8.14 7.96
CA LEU A 152 -13.40 9.08 9.08
C LEU A 152 -11.93 9.21 9.48
N ALA A 153 -11.18 8.11 9.47
CA ALA A 153 -9.74 8.13 9.77
C ALA A 153 -8.95 8.91 8.71
N LEU A 154 -9.28 8.74 7.42
CA LEU A 154 -8.65 9.48 6.32
C LEU A 154 -8.98 10.98 6.39
N GLN A 155 -10.20 11.37 6.76
CA GLN A 155 -10.57 12.77 6.99
C GLN A 155 -9.68 13.38 8.09
N LYS A 156 -9.58 12.73 9.25
CA LYS A 156 -8.73 13.19 10.37
C LYS A 156 -7.25 13.27 9.99
N LEU A 157 -6.77 12.35 9.15
CA LEU A 157 -5.38 12.35 8.69
C LEU A 157 -5.03 13.63 7.90
N VAL A 158 -6.01 14.23 7.21
CA VAL A 158 -5.80 15.38 6.31
C VAL A 158 -6.36 16.70 6.83
N GLU A 159 -7.11 16.69 7.93
CA GLU A 159 -7.53 17.90 8.67
C GLU A 159 -6.34 18.57 9.35
#